data_3383e251ee620390fc3cc42d3b3fae1d
#
_entry.id   3383e251ee620390fc3cc42d3b3fae1d
#
_cell.length_a   1.000
_cell.length_b   1.000
_cell.length_c   1.000
_cell.angle_alpha   90.00
_cell.angle_beta   90.00
_cell.angle_gamma   90.00
#
_symmetry.space_group_name_H-M   'P 1'
#
loop_
_entity.id
_entity.type
_entity.pdbx_description
1 polymer ?
#
loop_
_entity_poly.entity_id
_entity_poly.type
_entity_poly.pdbx_seq_one_letter_code
_entity_poly.pdbx_strand_id
1 'polypeptide(L)'
;LHARYADLAILGQRDPDNDEMALVRPRPERVTLASGRPILVVPYAGHFATVGRCALVAWNASREAARAVADAMPLLAAAETVTVLAVDPHPGPDGHGDLPGADIALHLARHGVKAQIERTVSTDVPIGEVLLSRAADLGADLLVMGAYGHSRARELLLGGATRSILASMTIPVLMSH
;
A
#
# COMPACT_ATOMS: atom_id res chain seq x y z
N LEU A 1 -2.98 13.38 -16.98
CA LEU A 1 -4.16 14.25 -16.95
C LEU A 1 -5.43 13.44 -16.68
N HIS A 2 -5.70 12.36 -17.44
CA HIS A 2 -6.96 11.58 -17.35
C HIS A 2 -7.22 10.99 -15.95
N ALA A 3 -6.20 10.52 -15.25
CA ALA A 3 -6.33 9.95 -13.91
C ALA A 3 -6.97 10.93 -12.89
N ARG A 4 -6.85 12.24 -13.10
CA ARG A 4 -7.42 13.25 -12.19
C ARG A 4 -8.94 13.29 -12.18
N TYR A 5 -9.58 12.74 -13.21
CA TYR A 5 -11.04 12.71 -13.37
C TYR A 5 -11.63 11.32 -13.07
N ALA A 6 -10.82 10.40 -12.52
CA ALA A 6 -11.23 9.08 -12.10
C ALA A 6 -11.15 8.95 -10.58
N ASP A 7 -11.94 8.08 -9.99
CA ASP A 7 -11.87 7.77 -8.56
C ASP A 7 -10.68 6.88 -8.23
N LEU A 8 -10.28 6.03 -9.19
CA LEU A 8 -9.15 5.10 -9.09
C LEU A 8 -8.50 4.97 -10.47
N ALA A 9 -7.18 4.97 -10.55
CA ALA A 9 -6.46 4.61 -11.76
C ALA A 9 -5.84 3.21 -11.61
N ILE A 10 -5.99 2.36 -12.62
CA ILE A 10 -5.43 1.01 -12.64
C ILE A 10 -4.26 0.97 -13.61
N LEU A 11 -3.12 0.50 -13.15
CA LEU A 11 -1.89 0.39 -13.94
C LEU A 11 -1.30 -1.02 -13.80
N GLY A 12 -0.69 -1.54 -14.85
CA GLY A 12 0.15 -2.73 -14.76
C GLY A 12 1.51 -2.41 -14.15
N GLN A 13 2.03 -3.32 -13.34
CA GLN A 13 3.44 -3.34 -12.97
C GLN A 13 4.29 -3.43 -14.24
N ARG A 14 5.48 -2.84 -14.21
CA ARG A 14 6.43 -2.98 -15.31
C ARG A 14 7.00 -4.39 -15.33
N ASP A 15 6.94 -5.03 -16.49
CA ASP A 15 7.62 -6.30 -16.74
C ASP A 15 9.09 -5.99 -17.06
N PRO A 16 10.06 -6.48 -16.25
CA PRO A 16 11.48 -6.22 -16.47
C PRO A 16 12.01 -6.86 -17.75
N ASP A 17 11.40 -7.96 -18.21
CA ASP A 17 11.83 -8.71 -19.39
C ASP A 17 11.18 -8.22 -20.69
N ASN A 18 10.22 -7.30 -20.61
CA ASN A 18 9.50 -6.76 -21.76
C ASN A 18 9.55 -5.23 -21.78
N ASP A 19 10.70 -4.69 -22.19
CA ASP A 19 10.98 -3.26 -22.19
C ASP A 19 10.49 -2.50 -23.44
N GLU A 20 9.99 -3.22 -24.47
CA GLU A 20 9.57 -2.60 -25.76
C GLU A 20 8.48 -1.52 -25.57
N MET A 21 7.65 -1.66 -24.53
CA MET A 21 6.60 -0.69 -24.21
C MET A 21 6.96 0.27 -23.06
N ALA A 22 8.18 0.20 -22.55
CA ALA A 22 8.59 0.99 -21.37
C ALA A 22 8.55 2.52 -21.59
N LEU A 23 8.71 2.96 -22.83
CA LEU A 23 8.67 4.38 -23.19
C LEU A 23 7.24 4.92 -23.30
N VAL A 24 6.25 4.06 -23.53
CA VAL A 24 4.86 4.45 -23.78
C VAL A 24 3.97 4.23 -22.55
N ARG A 25 4.28 3.24 -21.71
CA ARG A 25 3.48 2.96 -20.51
C ARG A 25 3.77 3.96 -19.39
N PRO A 26 2.74 4.54 -18.76
CA PRO A 26 2.93 5.42 -17.62
C PRO A 26 3.57 4.64 -16.47
N ARG A 27 4.60 5.22 -15.86
CA ARG A 27 5.26 4.63 -14.69
C ARG A 27 4.37 4.81 -13.46
N PRO A 28 4.01 3.73 -12.73
CA PRO A 28 3.17 3.82 -11.53
C PRO A 28 3.68 4.88 -10.54
N GLU A 29 5.00 4.98 -10.35
CA GLU A 29 5.63 5.94 -9.45
C GLU A 29 5.27 7.39 -9.80
N ARG A 30 5.36 7.73 -11.08
CA ARG A 30 5.05 9.09 -11.55
C ARG A 30 3.56 9.40 -11.47
N VAL A 31 2.72 8.41 -11.75
CA VAL A 31 1.27 8.60 -11.71
C VAL A 31 0.81 8.78 -10.28
N THR A 32 1.32 7.96 -9.34
CA THR A 32 1.01 8.09 -7.91
C THR A 32 1.30 9.50 -7.38
N LEU A 33 2.47 10.04 -7.70
CA LEU A 33 2.88 11.38 -7.25
C LEU A 33 2.14 12.53 -7.95
N ALA A 34 1.68 12.33 -9.21
CA ALA A 34 1.20 13.42 -10.04
C ALA A 34 -0.32 13.45 -10.24
N SER A 35 -1.03 12.37 -9.93
CA SER A 35 -2.47 12.27 -10.21
C SER A 35 -3.35 12.90 -9.13
N GLY A 36 -2.91 12.82 -7.85
CA GLY A 36 -3.76 13.13 -6.69
C GLY A 36 -4.91 12.13 -6.50
N ARG A 37 -4.78 10.94 -7.07
CA ARG A 37 -5.76 9.86 -7.01
C ARG A 37 -5.11 8.55 -6.58
N PRO A 38 -5.85 7.64 -5.95
CA PRO A 38 -5.33 6.32 -5.65
C PRO A 38 -5.00 5.56 -6.93
N ILE A 39 -3.94 4.77 -6.87
CA ILE A 39 -3.48 3.95 -7.99
C ILE A 39 -3.52 2.49 -7.53
N LEU A 40 -4.22 1.64 -8.28
CA LEU A 40 -4.13 0.20 -8.13
C LEU A 40 -3.09 -0.32 -9.14
N VAL A 41 -1.98 -0.83 -8.65
CA VAL A 41 -0.96 -1.47 -9.49
C VAL A 41 -1.22 -2.97 -9.48
N VAL A 42 -1.34 -3.56 -10.67
CA VAL A 42 -1.56 -5.00 -10.86
C VAL A 42 -0.24 -5.63 -11.28
N PRO A 43 0.21 -6.74 -10.65
CA PRO A 43 1.43 -7.42 -11.06
C PRO A 43 1.42 -7.82 -12.53
N TYR A 44 2.58 -7.81 -13.17
CA TYR A 44 2.72 -8.21 -14.59
C TYR A 44 2.53 -9.72 -14.80
N ALA A 45 2.75 -10.51 -13.74
CA ALA A 45 2.59 -11.96 -13.74
C ALA A 45 1.55 -12.39 -12.69
N GLY A 46 0.82 -13.47 -13.00
CA GLY A 46 -0.18 -14.04 -12.10
C GLY A 46 -1.61 -13.92 -12.63
N HIS A 47 -2.53 -14.52 -11.90
CA HIS A 47 -3.97 -14.46 -12.15
C HIS A 47 -4.69 -14.04 -10.88
N PHE A 48 -5.42 -12.94 -10.93
CA PHE A 48 -6.08 -12.33 -9.78
C PHE A 48 -7.60 -12.43 -9.96
N ALA A 49 -8.18 -13.55 -9.49
CA ALA A 49 -9.62 -13.78 -9.57
C ALA A 49 -10.41 -12.84 -8.66
N THR A 50 -9.80 -12.39 -7.57
CA THR A 50 -10.37 -11.43 -6.61
C THR A 50 -9.34 -10.36 -6.28
N VAL A 51 -9.81 -9.19 -5.87
CA VAL A 51 -8.99 -8.08 -5.36
C VAL A 51 -9.71 -7.45 -4.19
N GLY A 52 -9.10 -7.50 -3.01
CA GLY A 52 -9.65 -6.89 -1.79
C GLY A 52 -10.61 -7.78 -1.00
N ARG A 53 -10.64 -9.08 -1.27
CA ARG A 53 -11.36 -10.03 -0.42
C ARG A 53 -10.63 -10.25 0.90
N CYS A 54 -9.31 -10.40 0.85
CA CYS A 54 -8.41 -10.43 1.99
C CYS A 54 -7.40 -9.28 1.86
N ALA A 55 -7.60 -8.19 2.60
CA ALA A 55 -6.80 -6.99 2.48
C ALA A 55 -5.75 -6.87 3.59
N LEU A 56 -4.50 -6.57 3.21
CA LEU A 56 -3.44 -6.17 4.12
C LEU A 56 -3.22 -4.66 4.01
N VAL A 57 -3.33 -3.94 5.13
CA VAL A 57 -3.06 -2.50 5.21
C VAL A 57 -1.71 -2.29 5.87
N ALA A 58 -0.74 -1.75 5.14
CA ALA A 58 0.54 -1.32 5.68
C ALA A 58 0.38 0.04 6.37
N TRP A 59 0.53 0.05 7.70
CA TRP A 59 0.28 1.22 8.52
C TRP A 59 1.53 1.73 9.23
N ASN A 60 1.91 2.97 8.96
CA ASN A 60 3.04 3.65 9.60
C ASN A 60 2.67 5.03 10.20
N ALA A 61 1.39 5.26 10.43
CA ALA A 61 0.83 6.52 10.95
C ALA A 61 1.17 7.78 10.12
N SER A 62 1.66 7.63 8.89
CA SER A 62 1.90 8.77 8.00
C SER A 62 0.61 9.28 7.35
N ARG A 63 0.65 10.52 6.86
CA ARG A 63 -0.46 11.12 6.10
C ARG A 63 -0.77 10.33 4.82
N GLU A 64 0.25 9.76 4.19
CA GLU A 64 0.12 8.95 2.97
C GLU A 64 -0.57 7.62 3.27
N ALA A 65 -0.25 6.99 4.41
CA ALA A 65 -0.96 5.79 4.88
C ALA A 65 -2.42 6.10 5.23
N ALA A 66 -2.67 7.22 5.92
CA ALA A 66 -4.03 7.67 6.22
C ALA A 66 -4.82 7.95 4.94
N ARG A 67 -4.19 8.58 3.94
CA ARG A 67 -4.79 8.82 2.63
C ARG A 67 -5.11 7.50 1.92
N ALA A 68 -4.18 6.54 1.91
CA ALA A 68 -4.39 5.24 1.28
C ALA A 68 -5.55 4.46 1.90
N VAL A 69 -5.69 4.49 3.23
CA VAL A 69 -6.82 3.89 3.93
C VAL A 69 -8.14 4.57 3.53
N ALA A 70 -8.18 5.90 3.50
CA ALA A 70 -9.38 6.64 3.10
C ALA A 70 -9.79 6.31 1.65
N ASP A 71 -8.85 6.29 0.73
CA ASP A 71 -9.08 5.98 -0.68
C ASP A 71 -9.48 4.49 -0.89
N ALA A 72 -8.95 3.57 -0.06
CA ALA A 72 -9.27 2.15 -0.12
C ALA A 72 -10.58 1.78 0.62
N MET A 73 -11.19 2.71 1.34
CA MET A 73 -12.35 2.41 2.20
C MET A 73 -13.46 1.61 1.51
N PRO A 74 -13.85 1.89 0.25
CA PRO A 74 -14.87 1.08 -0.44
C PRO A 74 -14.46 -0.39 -0.59
N LEU A 75 -13.18 -0.67 -0.82
CA LEU A 75 -12.65 -2.04 -0.93
C LEU A 75 -12.55 -2.69 0.46
N LEU A 76 -12.07 -1.95 1.45
CA LEU A 76 -11.93 -2.45 2.82
C LEU A 76 -13.30 -2.76 3.46
N ALA A 77 -14.32 -1.97 3.17
CA ALA A 77 -15.68 -2.21 3.66
C ALA A 77 -16.34 -3.45 3.03
N ALA A 78 -15.92 -3.83 1.82
CA ALA A 78 -16.39 -5.02 1.13
C ALA A 78 -15.55 -6.27 1.42
N ALA A 79 -14.39 -6.12 2.08
CA ALA A 79 -13.47 -7.22 2.36
C ALA A 79 -14.04 -8.21 3.38
N GLU A 80 -13.71 -9.49 3.22
CA GLU A 80 -14.03 -10.53 4.21
C GLU A 80 -13.09 -10.45 5.42
N THR A 81 -11.81 -10.14 5.15
CA THR A 81 -10.79 -9.97 6.19
C THR A 81 -9.94 -8.74 5.90
N VAL A 82 -9.66 -7.97 6.95
CA VAL A 82 -8.75 -6.82 6.89
C VAL A 82 -7.73 -6.97 8.02
N THR A 83 -6.46 -6.97 7.66
CA THR A 83 -5.35 -6.94 8.62
C THR A 83 -4.58 -5.63 8.47
N VAL A 84 -4.41 -4.91 9.56
CA VAL A 84 -3.54 -3.72 9.62
C VAL A 84 -2.21 -4.14 10.22
N LEU A 85 -1.14 -4.00 9.46
CA LEU A 85 0.21 -4.36 9.86
C LEU A 85 1.06 -3.11 10.08
N ALA A 86 1.56 -2.95 11.30
CA ALA A 86 2.59 -1.97 11.64
C ALA A 86 3.97 -2.67 11.70
N VAL A 87 4.88 -2.25 10.83
CA VAL A 87 6.28 -2.72 10.81
C VAL A 87 7.14 -1.68 11.52
N ASP A 88 7.97 -2.11 12.48
CA ASP A 88 8.82 -1.24 13.30
C ASP A 88 8.07 -0.04 13.91
N PRO A 89 6.91 -0.25 14.57
CA PRO A 89 6.14 0.87 15.07
C PRO A 89 6.91 1.63 16.15
N HIS A 90 7.04 2.94 15.96
CA HIS A 90 7.67 3.82 16.96
C HIS A 90 6.57 4.37 17.88
N PRO A 91 6.67 4.17 19.21
CA PRO A 91 5.74 4.78 20.16
C PRO A 91 5.98 6.29 20.24
N GLY A 92 4.94 7.02 20.65
CA GLY A 92 5.03 8.47 20.90
C GLY A 92 4.01 9.29 20.11
N PRO A 93 3.87 10.59 20.43
CA PRO A 93 2.84 11.47 19.86
C PRO A 93 3.02 11.74 18.37
N ASP A 94 4.26 11.69 17.88
CA ASP A 94 4.59 11.87 16.44
C ASP A 94 4.63 10.53 15.66
N GLY A 95 4.23 9.44 16.31
CA GLY A 95 4.25 8.07 15.74
C GLY A 95 2.90 7.36 15.87
N HIS A 96 2.93 6.16 16.44
CA HIS A 96 1.76 5.28 16.53
C HIS A 96 0.94 5.43 17.82
N GLY A 97 1.20 6.47 18.64
CA GLY A 97 0.59 6.61 19.97
C GLY A 97 1.08 5.55 20.98
N ASP A 98 0.33 5.39 22.08
CA ASP A 98 0.68 4.41 23.13
C ASP A 98 0.44 2.95 22.70
N LEU A 99 -0.55 2.72 21.83
CA LEU A 99 -0.91 1.43 21.29
C LEU A 99 -0.90 1.47 19.76
N PRO A 100 0.23 1.14 19.10
CA PRO A 100 0.32 1.15 17.64
C PRO A 100 -0.81 0.37 16.97
N GLY A 101 -1.54 1.05 16.09
CA GLY A 101 -2.67 0.47 15.35
C GLY A 101 -4.04 0.58 16.05
N ALA A 102 -4.12 0.98 17.32
CA ALA A 102 -5.42 1.08 18.01
C ALA A 102 -6.31 2.18 17.40
N ASP A 103 -5.73 3.34 17.12
CA ASP A 103 -6.46 4.49 16.56
C ASP A 103 -6.98 4.20 15.14
N ILE A 104 -6.17 3.56 14.30
CA ILE A 104 -6.61 3.18 12.96
C ILE A 104 -7.65 2.05 13.00
N ALA A 105 -7.56 1.12 13.95
CA ALA A 105 -8.60 0.11 14.15
C ALA A 105 -9.94 0.74 14.53
N LEU A 106 -9.93 1.72 15.44
CA LEU A 106 -11.12 2.45 15.83
C LEU A 106 -11.69 3.27 14.65
N HIS A 107 -10.81 3.89 13.86
CA HIS A 107 -11.23 4.60 12.64
C HIS A 107 -11.93 3.64 11.66
N LEU A 108 -11.35 2.50 11.37
CA LEU A 108 -11.92 1.48 10.50
C LEU A 108 -13.25 0.94 11.04
N ALA A 109 -13.34 0.68 12.35
CA ALA A 109 -14.56 0.20 12.99
C ALA A 109 -15.72 1.21 12.86
N ARG A 110 -15.47 2.52 12.92
CA ARG A 110 -16.48 3.57 12.67
C ARG A 110 -17.02 3.54 11.24
N HIS A 111 -16.27 2.98 10.29
CA HIS A 111 -16.69 2.76 8.91
C HIS A 111 -17.23 1.34 8.66
N GLY A 112 -17.47 0.57 9.74
CA GLY A 112 -18.01 -0.79 9.64
C GLY A 112 -16.97 -1.87 9.28
N VAL A 113 -15.69 -1.51 9.19
CA VAL A 113 -14.60 -2.43 8.86
C VAL A 113 -14.04 -3.05 10.13
N LYS A 114 -14.11 -4.38 10.23
CA LYS A 114 -13.49 -5.14 11.33
C LYS A 114 -12.07 -5.51 10.94
N ALA A 115 -11.09 -4.82 11.53
CA ALA A 115 -9.69 -5.06 11.25
C ALA A 115 -8.98 -5.78 12.39
N GLN A 116 -8.11 -6.73 12.05
CA GLN A 116 -7.13 -7.32 12.95
C GLN A 116 -5.88 -6.44 12.94
N ILE A 117 -5.25 -6.23 14.10
CA ILE A 117 -4.04 -5.44 14.22
C ILE A 117 -2.86 -6.35 14.48
N GLU A 118 -1.85 -6.24 13.66
CA GLU A 118 -0.59 -6.95 13.78
C GLU A 118 0.59 -6.00 13.85
N ARG A 119 1.64 -6.44 14.52
CA ARG A 119 2.90 -5.72 14.66
C ARG A 119 4.04 -6.67 14.39
N THR A 120 5.06 -6.18 13.72
CA THR A 120 6.27 -6.94 13.48
C THR A 120 7.50 -6.04 13.48
N VAL A 121 8.66 -6.65 13.58
CA VAL A 121 9.97 -5.99 13.50
C VAL A 121 10.69 -6.49 12.26
N SER A 122 11.31 -5.59 11.53
CA SER A 122 11.91 -5.90 10.21
C SER A 122 13.26 -6.63 10.30
N THR A 123 13.98 -6.57 11.40
CA THR A 123 15.26 -7.24 11.68
C THR A 123 16.13 -7.40 10.41
N ASP A 124 16.72 -6.31 9.92
CA ASP A 124 17.61 -6.27 8.73
C ASP A 124 16.96 -6.63 7.38
N VAL A 125 15.64 -6.88 7.34
CA VAL A 125 14.89 -7.16 6.11
C VAL A 125 14.23 -5.87 5.63
N PRO A 126 14.28 -5.52 4.33
CA PRO A 126 13.57 -4.37 3.79
C PRO A 126 12.06 -4.44 4.08
N ILE A 127 11.46 -3.33 4.54
CA ILE A 127 10.04 -3.27 4.92
C ILE A 127 9.12 -3.80 3.81
N GLY A 128 9.43 -3.52 2.54
CA GLY A 128 8.64 -4.02 1.41
C GLY A 128 8.61 -5.55 1.33
N GLU A 129 9.71 -6.22 1.64
CA GLU A 129 9.79 -7.68 1.67
C GLU A 129 9.02 -8.27 2.85
N VAL A 130 9.09 -7.62 4.03
CA VAL A 130 8.28 -7.99 5.20
C VAL A 130 6.79 -7.93 4.86
N LEU A 131 6.36 -6.85 4.18
CA LEU A 131 4.96 -6.66 3.77
C LEU A 131 4.52 -7.74 2.77
N LEU A 132 5.33 -8.06 1.77
CA LEU A 132 5.00 -9.10 0.78
C LEU A 132 4.98 -10.51 1.38
N SER A 133 5.94 -10.82 2.25
CA SER A 133 5.96 -12.09 2.99
C SER A 133 4.70 -12.23 3.85
N ARG A 134 4.33 -11.17 4.58
CA ARG A 134 3.13 -11.22 5.42
C ARG A 134 1.85 -11.30 4.61
N ALA A 135 1.80 -10.63 3.46
CA ALA A 135 0.68 -10.75 2.53
C ALA A 135 0.49 -12.21 2.06
N ALA A 136 1.58 -12.89 1.74
CA ALA A 136 1.55 -14.30 1.35
C ALA A 136 1.07 -15.21 2.50
N ASP A 137 1.57 -15.01 3.72
CA ASP A 137 1.17 -15.78 4.91
C ASP A 137 -0.33 -15.66 5.21
N LEU A 138 -0.89 -14.47 5.00
CA LEU A 138 -2.31 -14.16 5.22
C LEU A 138 -3.20 -14.56 4.04
N GLY A 139 -2.63 -14.97 2.90
CA GLY A 139 -3.39 -15.17 1.67
C GLY A 139 -4.06 -13.89 1.17
N ALA A 140 -3.43 -12.72 1.43
CA ALA A 140 -3.99 -11.45 1.01
C ALA A 140 -3.98 -11.33 -0.52
N ASP A 141 -5.06 -10.75 -1.06
CA ASP A 141 -5.24 -10.46 -2.49
C ASP A 141 -5.23 -8.96 -2.80
N LEU A 142 -4.98 -8.13 -1.78
CA LEU A 142 -4.78 -6.69 -1.89
C LEU A 142 -3.83 -6.20 -0.79
N LEU A 143 -2.80 -5.45 -1.18
CA LEU A 143 -2.01 -4.62 -0.26
C LEU A 143 -2.44 -3.15 -0.41
N VAL A 144 -2.75 -2.49 0.70
CA VAL A 144 -3.04 -1.04 0.75
C VAL A 144 -1.89 -0.35 1.47
N MET A 145 -1.27 0.64 0.85
CA MET A 145 -0.14 1.37 1.44
C MET A 145 -0.06 2.82 1.01
N GLY A 146 0.47 3.67 1.88
CA GLY A 146 0.94 4.99 1.50
C GLY A 146 2.20 4.91 0.63
N ALA A 147 2.34 5.80 -0.30
CA ALA A 147 3.50 5.87 -1.18
C ALA A 147 4.34 7.12 -0.89
N TYR A 148 5.67 6.97 -0.82
CA TYR A 148 6.64 8.07 -0.74
C TYR A 148 6.54 8.99 0.51
N GLY A 149 6.14 8.44 1.66
CA GLY A 149 5.82 9.20 2.89
C GLY A 149 6.98 9.64 3.78
N HIS A 150 8.22 9.29 3.52
CA HIS A 150 9.33 9.70 4.37
C HIS A 150 9.97 11.02 3.94
N SER A 151 9.66 12.08 4.68
CA SER A 151 10.07 13.48 4.46
C SER A 151 11.55 13.81 4.66
N ARG A 152 12.44 12.86 4.95
CA ARG A 152 13.85 13.14 5.28
C ARG A 152 14.85 13.10 4.12
N ALA A 153 14.40 12.94 2.89
CA ALA A 153 15.27 13.10 1.74
C ALA A 153 14.51 13.75 0.59
N ARG A 154 14.45 15.05 0.59
CA ARG A 154 13.89 15.90 -0.48
C ARG A 154 14.64 15.79 -1.82
N GLU A 155 15.72 15.04 -1.85
CA GLU A 155 16.58 14.91 -3.01
C GLU A 155 16.92 13.43 -3.22
N LEU A 156 16.32 12.79 -4.23
CA LEU A 156 16.79 11.58 -4.92
C LEU A 156 16.45 10.17 -4.40
N LEU A 157 15.75 9.94 -3.30
CA LEU A 157 15.41 8.56 -2.92
C LEU A 157 13.89 8.36 -2.83
N LEU A 158 13.32 7.85 -3.90
CA LEU A 158 12.02 7.17 -3.92
C LEU A 158 11.97 6.21 -2.73
N GLY A 159 10.96 6.32 -1.85
CA GLY A 159 10.87 5.56 -0.61
C GLY A 159 11.17 4.07 -0.79
N GLY A 160 12.12 3.54 0.00
CA GLY A 160 12.64 2.18 -0.17
C GLY A 160 11.56 1.12 -0.23
N ALA A 161 10.56 1.19 0.65
CA ALA A 161 9.43 0.26 0.68
C ALA A 161 8.58 0.31 -0.61
N THR A 162 8.24 1.52 -1.12
CA THR A 162 7.45 1.66 -2.36
C THR A 162 8.20 1.07 -3.55
N ARG A 163 9.51 1.33 -3.65
CA ARG A 163 10.34 0.78 -4.73
C ARG A 163 10.44 -0.73 -4.67
N SER A 164 10.70 -1.29 -3.47
CA SER A 164 10.78 -2.73 -3.25
C SER A 164 9.45 -3.40 -3.63
N ILE A 165 8.32 -2.87 -3.17
CA ILE A 165 7.00 -3.39 -3.52
C ILE A 165 6.78 -3.35 -5.03
N LEU A 166 6.99 -2.21 -5.70
CA LEU A 166 6.76 -2.09 -7.15
C LEU A 166 7.68 -2.99 -7.98
N ALA A 167 8.86 -3.35 -7.45
CA ALA A 167 9.77 -4.27 -8.12
C ALA A 167 9.37 -5.74 -7.95
N SER A 168 8.86 -6.14 -6.77
CA SER A 168 8.73 -7.54 -6.35
C SER A 168 7.30 -7.95 -5.99
N MET A 169 6.29 -7.09 -6.23
CA MET A 169 4.90 -7.36 -5.86
C MET A 169 4.35 -8.63 -6.54
N THR A 170 3.64 -9.42 -5.76
CA THR A 170 3.00 -10.67 -6.19
C THR A 170 1.48 -10.60 -6.13
N ILE A 171 0.94 -9.54 -5.54
CA ILE A 171 -0.50 -9.25 -5.41
C ILE A 171 -0.78 -7.81 -5.83
N PRO A 172 -2.01 -7.46 -6.22
CA PRO A 172 -2.42 -6.06 -6.46
C PRO A 172 -2.13 -5.16 -5.27
N VAL A 173 -1.63 -3.94 -5.56
CA VAL A 173 -1.27 -2.96 -4.55
C VAL A 173 -1.98 -1.63 -4.81
N LEU A 174 -2.77 -1.15 -3.85
CA LEU A 174 -3.36 0.17 -3.87
C LEU A 174 -2.44 1.14 -3.14
N MET A 175 -2.07 2.20 -3.84
CA MET A 175 -1.16 3.24 -3.34
C MET A 175 -1.80 4.62 -3.43
N SER A 176 -1.59 5.44 -2.39
CA SER A 176 -1.95 6.87 -2.38
C SER A 176 -0.81 7.73 -1.84
N HIS A 177 -0.79 9.01 -2.25
CA HIS A 177 0.21 10.00 -1.83
C HIS A 177 -0.45 11.32 -1.42
#